data_25441beae7032af90f55b0ab3608a298
#
_entry.id   25441beae7032af90f55b0ab3608a298
#
_cell.length_a   1.000
_cell.length_b   1.000
_cell.length_c   1.000
_cell.angle_alpha   90.00
_cell.angle_beta   90.00
_cell.angle_gamma   90.00
#
_symmetry.space_group_name_H-M   'P 1'
#
loop_
_entity.id
_entity.type
_entity.pdbx_description
1 polymer ?
#
loop_
_entity_poly.entity_id
_entity_poly.type
_entity_poly.pdbx_seq_one_letter_code
_entity_poly.pdbx_strand_id
1 'polypeptide(L)'
;MAIRQSRLLHRDNPDKEPLVGHVKVTPEDWLNVARDVLVSEGVAEVKVITLGERLGVSRSSFYWYFKSRKHLLEKLLDDWEDLNTKSLVTKCNMPTKNISEAACNFFRCFIDPELFDRGLDFAVREWSRRDRAVRQRINLADKTRLAAVAHMFERHGFSAYDADIRARIIYFMQLGYHAMEVHEPMAERLNRLEGYLRGFTGEQPDTEVIETFIAFVSSLKTT
;
A
#
# COMPACT_ATOMS: atom_id res chain seq x y z
N MET A 1 4.59 -12.97 -3.74
CA MET A 1 3.52 -12.24 -4.43
C MET A 1 2.35 -13.21 -4.55
N ALA A 2 1.55 -13.31 -3.52
CA ALA A 2 0.29 -14.05 -3.60
C ALA A 2 -0.69 -13.11 -4.32
N ILE A 3 -0.90 -13.36 -5.59
CA ILE A 3 -2.02 -12.81 -6.34
C ILE A 3 -3.23 -13.35 -5.59
N ARG A 4 -3.99 -12.50 -4.86
CA ARG A 4 -5.39 -12.80 -4.59
C ARG A 4 -5.95 -13.21 -5.95
N GLN A 5 -6.21 -14.48 -6.12
CA GLN A 5 -6.92 -14.95 -7.30
C GLN A 5 -8.24 -14.20 -7.29
N SER A 6 -8.30 -13.08 -8.02
CA SER A 6 -9.56 -12.59 -8.51
C SER A 6 -10.21 -13.81 -9.13
N ARG A 7 -11.43 -14.13 -8.73
CA ARG A 7 -12.23 -15.14 -9.42
C ARG A 7 -12.45 -14.63 -10.84
N LEU A 8 -11.44 -14.79 -11.69
CA LEU A 8 -11.55 -14.61 -13.12
C LEU A 8 -12.66 -15.54 -13.54
N LEU A 9 -13.77 -14.98 -13.95
CA LEU A 9 -14.82 -15.70 -14.63
C LEU A 9 -14.15 -16.36 -15.84
N HIS A 10 -14.04 -17.70 -15.81
CA HIS A 10 -13.35 -18.50 -16.80
C HIS A 10 -14.03 -18.37 -18.17
N ARG A 11 -13.63 -17.37 -18.94
CA ARG A 11 -14.08 -17.22 -20.31
C ARG A 11 -13.27 -18.05 -21.32
N ASP A 12 -12.12 -18.61 -20.88
CA ASP A 12 -11.13 -19.23 -21.77
C ASP A 12 -11.02 -20.74 -21.63
N ASN A 13 -12.03 -21.41 -21.03
CA ASN A 13 -12.09 -22.87 -21.03
C ASN A 13 -13.40 -23.34 -21.68
N PRO A 14 -13.39 -23.74 -22.97
CA PRO A 14 -14.59 -24.16 -23.69
C PRO A 14 -15.23 -25.45 -23.15
N ASP A 15 -14.52 -26.21 -22.28
CA ASP A 15 -15.00 -27.49 -21.74
C ASP A 15 -15.67 -27.37 -20.36
N LYS A 16 -15.82 -26.15 -19.81
CA LYS A 16 -16.60 -25.95 -18.60
C LYS A 16 -18.01 -25.49 -18.92
N GLU A 17 -19.00 -26.24 -18.41
CA GLU A 17 -20.40 -25.85 -18.47
C GLU A 17 -20.59 -24.37 -18.08
N PRO A 18 -21.44 -23.62 -18.82
CA PRO A 18 -21.74 -22.25 -18.47
C PRO A 18 -22.29 -22.21 -17.06
N LEU A 19 -21.66 -21.42 -16.18
CA LEU A 19 -22.18 -21.17 -14.84
C LEU A 19 -23.56 -20.53 -14.98
N VAL A 20 -24.62 -21.37 -14.90
CA VAL A 20 -26.00 -20.95 -14.83
C VAL A 20 -26.23 -20.39 -13.44
N GLY A 21 -25.90 -19.12 -13.27
CA GLY A 21 -26.14 -18.34 -12.07
C GLY A 21 -25.58 -16.95 -12.31
N HIS A 22 -26.42 -15.93 -12.24
CA HIS A 22 -25.95 -14.54 -12.28
C HIS A 22 -24.98 -14.33 -11.12
N VAL A 23 -23.67 -14.38 -11.38
CA VAL A 23 -22.67 -13.95 -10.39
C VAL A 23 -22.96 -12.48 -10.12
N LYS A 24 -23.51 -12.21 -8.93
CA LYS A 24 -23.86 -10.86 -8.52
C LYS A 24 -22.56 -10.10 -8.29
N VAL A 25 -22.16 -9.27 -9.25
CA VAL A 25 -21.01 -8.36 -9.10
C VAL A 25 -21.32 -7.35 -8.00
N THR A 26 -20.39 -7.21 -7.06
CA THR A 26 -20.50 -6.32 -5.91
C THR A 26 -19.80 -4.97 -6.18
N PRO A 27 -20.04 -3.92 -5.37
CA PRO A 27 -19.25 -2.69 -5.44
C PRO A 27 -17.75 -2.93 -5.29
N GLU A 28 -17.37 -3.91 -4.46
CA GLU A 28 -16.01 -4.32 -4.20
C GLU A 28 -15.32 -4.90 -5.44
N ASP A 29 -16.04 -5.69 -6.23
CA ASP A 29 -15.51 -6.23 -7.49
C ASP A 29 -15.18 -5.09 -8.47
N TRP A 30 -16.05 -4.07 -8.56
CA TRP A 30 -15.79 -2.88 -9.36
C TRP A 30 -14.57 -2.10 -8.89
N LEU A 31 -14.40 -1.93 -7.57
CA LEU A 31 -13.25 -1.24 -6.99
C LEU A 31 -11.96 -2.03 -7.20
N ASN A 32 -11.99 -3.34 -7.05
CA ASN A 32 -10.83 -4.20 -7.27
C ASN A 32 -10.35 -4.16 -8.73
N VAL A 33 -11.26 -4.31 -9.69
CA VAL A 33 -10.89 -4.21 -11.11
C VAL A 33 -10.44 -2.81 -11.48
N ALA A 34 -11.06 -1.76 -10.91
CA ALA A 34 -10.62 -0.38 -11.13
C ALA A 34 -9.23 -0.11 -10.53
N ARG A 35 -8.90 -0.70 -9.38
CA ARG A 35 -7.57 -0.67 -8.79
C ARG A 35 -6.54 -1.34 -9.70
N ASP A 36 -6.84 -2.55 -10.19
CA ASP A 36 -5.95 -3.28 -11.09
C ASP A 36 -5.66 -2.47 -12.37
N VAL A 37 -6.69 -1.87 -12.99
CA VAL A 37 -6.53 -1.01 -14.16
C VAL A 37 -5.74 0.26 -13.83
N LEU A 38 -6.02 0.89 -12.69
CA LEU A 38 -5.29 2.09 -12.25
C LEU A 38 -3.80 1.80 -12.08
N VAL A 39 -3.46 0.66 -11.49
CA VAL A 39 -2.06 0.25 -11.22
C VAL A 39 -1.35 -0.16 -12.50
N SER A 40 -2.01 -0.91 -13.39
CA SER A 40 -1.35 -1.47 -14.58
C SER A 40 -1.36 -0.55 -15.80
N GLU A 41 -2.38 0.30 -15.96
CA GLU A 41 -2.63 1.08 -17.18
C GLU A 41 -2.82 2.57 -16.94
N GLY A 42 -2.95 2.96 -15.67
CA GLY A 42 -3.12 4.35 -15.26
C GLY A 42 -4.58 4.83 -15.28
N VAL A 43 -4.79 6.00 -14.69
CA VAL A 43 -6.14 6.56 -14.46
C VAL A 43 -6.95 6.80 -15.73
N ALA A 44 -6.31 7.06 -16.87
CA ALA A 44 -7.00 7.31 -18.12
C ALA A 44 -7.79 6.09 -18.60
N GLU A 45 -7.31 4.87 -18.28
CA GLU A 45 -7.91 3.61 -18.71
C GLU A 45 -8.96 3.07 -17.71
N VAL A 46 -9.09 3.66 -16.53
CA VAL A 46 -10.20 3.35 -15.61
C VAL A 46 -11.52 3.86 -16.20
N LYS A 47 -12.04 3.17 -17.22
CA LYS A 47 -13.27 3.51 -17.94
C LYS A 47 -14.38 2.52 -17.61
N VAL A 48 -15.61 2.98 -17.41
CA VAL A 48 -16.76 2.11 -17.03
C VAL A 48 -16.94 0.97 -18.02
N ILE A 49 -16.70 1.21 -19.31
CA ILE A 49 -16.79 0.18 -20.35
C ILE A 49 -15.72 -0.89 -20.12
N THR A 50 -14.46 -0.49 -20.01
CA THR A 50 -13.32 -1.40 -19.77
C THR A 50 -13.51 -2.24 -18.50
N LEU A 51 -13.98 -1.62 -17.41
CA LEU A 51 -14.26 -2.33 -16.17
C LEU A 51 -15.40 -3.33 -16.32
N GLY A 52 -16.48 -2.96 -17.00
CA GLY A 52 -17.61 -3.86 -17.26
C GLY A 52 -17.21 -5.07 -18.12
N GLU A 53 -16.37 -4.86 -19.14
CA GLU A 53 -15.82 -5.93 -19.99
C GLU A 53 -14.98 -6.91 -19.17
N ARG A 54 -14.11 -6.41 -18.29
CA ARG A 54 -13.28 -7.25 -17.40
C ARG A 54 -14.09 -8.05 -16.39
N LEU A 55 -15.19 -7.48 -15.91
CA LEU A 55 -16.12 -8.14 -14.98
C LEU A 55 -17.13 -9.07 -15.72
N GLY A 56 -17.19 -9.02 -17.04
CA GLY A 56 -18.17 -9.78 -17.81
C GLY A 56 -19.63 -9.33 -17.62
N VAL A 57 -19.84 -8.05 -17.26
CA VAL A 57 -21.17 -7.49 -16.95
C VAL A 57 -21.48 -6.27 -17.80
N SER A 58 -22.78 -5.95 -17.88
CA SER A 58 -23.22 -4.75 -18.60
C SER A 58 -22.83 -3.47 -17.87
N ARG A 59 -22.58 -2.41 -18.65
CA ARG A 59 -22.30 -1.06 -18.13
C ARG A 59 -23.41 -0.52 -17.23
N SER A 60 -24.66 -0.96 -17.39
CA SER A 60 -25.78 -0.53 -16.55
C SER A 60 -25.64 -0.99 -15.11
N SER A 61 -25.01 -2.14 -14.85
CA SER A 61 -24.79 -2.63 -13.48
C SER A 61 -23.84 -1.76 -12.67
N PHE A 62 -22.95 -1.01 -13.32
CA PHE A 62 -22.10 -0.01 -12.64
C PHE A 62 -22.91 1.06 -11.92
N TYR A 63 -23.96 1.56 -12.60
CA TYR A 63 -24.77 2.68 -12.09
C TYR A 63 -25.70 2.30 -10.93
N TRP A 64 -25.79 1.03 -10.59
CA TRP A 64 -26.45 0.59 -9.35
C TRP A 64 -25.62 0.92 -8.10
N TYR A 65 -24.30 1.03 -8.25
CA TYR A 65 -23.35 1.23 -7.14
C TYR A 65 -22.67 2.60 -7.18
N PHE A 66 -22.36 3.09 -8.36
CA PHE A 66 -21.59 4.33 -8.52
C PHE A 66 -22.34 5.32 -9.42
N LYS A 67 -22.50 6.56 -8.91
CA LYS A 67 -23.16 7.63 -9.66
C LYS A 67 -22.41 8.03 -10.94
N SER A 68 -21.08 7.87 -10.94
CA SER A 68 -20.21 8.24 -12.05
C SER A 68 -18.82 7.60 -11.89
N ARG A 69 -18.02 7.61 -12.98
CA ARG A 69 -16.60 7.27 -12.92
C ARG A 69 -15.86 8.09 -11.84
N LYS A 70 -16.18 9.39 -11.71
CA LYS A 70 -15.59 10.25 -10.69
C LYS A 70 -15.87 9.71 -9.29
N HIS A 71 -17.09 9.29 -9.00
CA HIS A 71 -17.46 8.70 -7.71
C HIS A 71 -16.68 7.40 -7.42
N LEU A 72 -16.47 6.54 -8.42
CA LEU A 72 -15.62 5.36 -8.28
C LEU A 72 -14.17 5.75 -7.92
N LEU A 73 -13.59 6.72 -8.65
CA LEU A 73 -12.22 7.18 -8.43
C LEU A 73 -12.05 7.85 -7.05
N GLU A 74 -13.05 8.59 -6.57
CA GLU A 74 -13.07 9.12 -5.21
C GLU A 74 -13.03 8.01 -4.16
N LYS A 75 -13.80 6.93 -4.37
CA LYS A 75 -13.77 5.75 -3.50
C LYS A 75 -12.41 5.05 -3.51
N LEU A 76 -11.77 4.91 -4.67
CA LEU A 76 -10.41 4.37 -4.75
C LEU A 76 -9.39 5.20 -3.96
N LEU A 77 -9.53 6.52 -3.98
CA LEU A 77 -8.67 7.41 -3.18
C LEU A 77 -8.96 7.29 -1.68
N ASP A 78 -10.23 7.12 -1.29
CA ASP A 78 -10.60 6.88 0.10
C ASP A 78 -9.99 5.56 0.60
N ASP A 79 -10.11 4.47 -0.18
CA ASP A 79 -9.53 3.15 0.12
C ASP A 79 -8.00 3.22 0.23
N TRP A 80 -7.35 3.97 -0.68
CA TRP A 80 -5.91 4.20 -0.63
C TRP A 80 -5.48 4.93 0.65
N GLU A 81 -6.18 5.97 1.05
CA GLU A 81 -5.88 6.69 2.30
C GLU A 81 -6.11 5.80 3.51
N ASP A 82 -7.20 5.05 3.52
CA ASP A 82 -7.55 4.16 4.62
C ASP A 82 -6.53 3.03 4.77
N LEU A 83 -6.14 2.39 3.70
CA LEU A 83 -5.15 1.34 3.76
C LEU A 83 -3.75 1.92 4.04
N ASN A 84 -3.26 2.78 3.17
CA ASN A 84 -1.85 3.16 3.17
C ASN A 84 -1.49 4.19 4.25
N THR A 85 -2.37 5.14 4.54
CA THR A 85 -2.06 6.19 5.51
C THR A 85 -2.43 5.79 6.92
N LYS A 86 -3.64 5.26 7.13
CA LYS A 86 -4.07 4.87 8.48
C LYS A 86 -3.25 3.71 9.03
N SER A 87 -2.91 2.72 8.21
CA SER A 87 -2.06 1.60 8.66
C SER A 87 -0.68 2.06 9.09
N LEU A 88 -0.04 2.94 8.30
CA LEU A 88 1.28 3.48 8.64
C LEU A 88 1.21 4.30 9.95
N VAL A 89 0.23 5.18 10.08
CA VAL A 89 0.02 5.97 11.30
C VAL A 89 -0.20 5.05 12.51
N THR A 90 -1.04 4.03 12.36
CA THR A 90 -1.29 3.05 13.42
C THR A 90 0.00 2.33 13.84
N LYS A 91 0.79 1.84 12.88
CA LYS A 91 2.03 1.13 13.16
C LYS A 91 3.10 2.03 13.81
N CYS A 92 3.24 3.27 13.34
CA CYS A 92 4.14 4.23 13.97
C CYS A 92 3.72 4.62 15.39
N ASN A 93 2.42 4.56 15.71
CA ASN A 93 1.90 4.91 17.04
C ASN A 93 1.84 3.72 18.02
N MET A 94 2.18 2.51 17.59
CA MET A 94 2.22 1.35 18.49
C MET A 94 3.22 1.57 19.63
N PRO A 95 2.89 1.18 20.88
CA PRO A 95 3.85 1.14 21.96
C PRO A 95 5.00 0.18 21.63
N THR A 96 6.24 0.60 21.92
CA THR A 96 7.46 -0.18 21.65
C THR A 96 8.49 0.05 22.77
N LYS A 97 9.36 -0.93 22.99
CA LYS A 97 10.39 -0.88 24.03
C LYS A 97 11.52 0.10 23.66
N ASN A 98 11.87 0.19 22.39
CA ASN A 98 12.95 1.01 21.87
C ASN A 98 12.66 1.50 20.44
N ILE A 99 13.46 2.42 19.94
CA ILE A 99 13.30 3.02 18.61
C ILE A 99 13.52 2.03 17.48
N SER A 100 14.36 1.02 17.65
CA SER A 100 14.61 -0.01 16.63
C SER A 100 13.37 -0.88 16.40
N GLU A 101 12.64 -1.24 17.48
CA GLU A 101 11.35 -1.93 17.37
C GLU A 101 10.30 -1.05 16.68
N ALA A 102 10.27 0.25 16.99
CA ALA A 102 9.37 1.21 16.33
C ALA A 102 9.68 1.35 14.83
N ALA A 103 10.95 1.43 14.45
CA ALA A 103 11.38 1.43 13.06
C ALA A 103 11.00 0.11 12.34
N CYS A 104 11.10 -1.02 13.01
CA CYS A 104 10.59 -2.30 12.46
C CYS A 104 9.08 -2.25 12.20
N ASN A 105 8.29 -1.64 13.10
CA ASN A 105 6.85 -1.47 12.88
C ASN A 105 6.55 -0.59 11.65
N PHE A 106 7.32 0.47 11.42
CA PHE A 106 7.24 1.25 10.19
C PHE A 106 7.52 0.38 8.96
N PHE A 107 8.59 -0.43 8.94
CA PHE A 107 8.92 -1.28 7.80
C PHE A 107 7.90 -2.40 7.56
N ARG A 108 7.25 -2.92 8.60
CA ARG A 108 6.18 -3.92 8.45
C ARG A 108 5.08 -3.46 7.51
N CYS A 109 4.71 -2.17 7.52
CA CYS A 109 3.72 -1.63 6.59
C CYS A 109 4.09 -1.88 5.13
N PHE A 110 5.35 -1.72 4.77
CA PHE A 110 5.79 -1.81 3.37
C PHE A 110 6.12 -3.24 2.90
N ILE A 111 6.18 -4.19 3.84
CA ILE A 111 6.43 -5.61 3.54
C ILE A 111 5.12 -6.37 3.44
N ASP A 112 4.15 -6.03 4.28
CA ASP A 112 2.85 -6.66 4.32
C ASP A 112 1.87 -5.94 3.37
N PRO A 113 1.43 -6.59 2.27
CA PRO A 113 0.52 -5.98 1.31
C PRO A 113 -0.88 -5.68 1.89
N GLU A 114 -1.26 -6.31 3.00
CA GLU A 114 -2.52 -6.03 3.70
C GLU A 114 -2.44 -4.71 4.50
N LEU A 115 -1.24 -4.18 4.73
CA LEU A 115 -1.02 -2.92 5.44
C LEU A 115 -0.72 -1.75 4.50
N PHE A 116 -0.13 -2.01 3.33
CA PHE A 116 0.23 -0.96 2.39
C PHE A 116 0.30 -1.49 0.96
N ASP A 117 -0.59 -1.01 0.11
CA ASP A 117 -0.57 -1.29 -1.32
C ASP A 117 0.42 -0.35 -2.03
N ARG A 118 1.62 -0.87 -2.32
CA ARG A 118 2.70 -0.12 -2.98
C ARG A 118 2.34 0.27 -4.40
N GLY A 119 1.69 -0.64 -5.13
CA GLY A 119 1.28 -0.40 -6.51
C GLY A 119 0.25 0.73 -6.59
N LEU A 120 -0.75 0.69 -5.72
CA LEU A 120 -1.77 1.73 -5.64
C LEU A 120 -1.17 3.09 -5.21
N ASP A 121 -0.24 3.12 -4.22
CA ASP A 121 0.42 4.36 -3.81
C ASP A 121 1.17 5.01 -4.97
N PHE A 122 1.90 4.21 -5.75
CA PHE A 122 2.61 4.70 -6.92
C PHE A 122 1.64 5.21 -8.01
N ALA A 123 0.60 4.45 -8.33
CA ALA A 123 -0.39 4.82 -9.33
C ALA A 123 -1.13 6.12 -8.97
N VAL A 124 -1.46 6.32 -7.69
CA VAL A 124 -2.06 7.57 -7.19
C VAL A 124 -1.07 8.73 -7.30
N ARG A 125 0.24 8.51 -7.04
CA ARG A 125 1.29 9.53 -7.24
C ARG A 125 1.44 9.93 -8.71
N GLU A 126 1.41 8.97 -9.64
CA GLU A 126 1.41 9.24 -11.08
C GLU A 126 0.16 10.05 -11.51
N TRP A 127 -1.01 9.64 -11.06
CA TRP A 127 -2.25 10.38 -11.31
C TRP A 127 -2.17 11.82 -10.81
N SER A 128 -1.61 12.03 -9.62
CA SER A 128 -1.47 13.36 -9.00
C SER A 128 -0.65 14.36 -9.82
N ARG A 129 0.20 13.90 -10.75
CA ARG A 129 0.99 14.78 -11.61
C ARG A 129 0.12 15.60 -12.55
N ARG A 130 -1.06 15.11 -12.87
CA ARG A 130 -2.00 15.73 -13.83
C ARG A 130 -3.33 16.14 -13.20
N ASP A 131 -3.54 15.85 -11.91
CA ASP A 131 -4.76 16.17 -11.17
C ASP A 131 -4.43 16.92 -9.88
N ARG A 132 -4.85 18.19 -9.82
CA ARG A 132 -4.57 19.07 -8.67
C ARG A 132 -5.26 18.59 -7.39
N ALA A 133 -6.48 18.04 -7.48
CA ALA A 133 -7.21 17.57 -6.31
C ALA A 133 -6.53 16.34 -5.71
N VAL A 134 -6.10 15.39 -6.56
CA VAL A 134 -5.33 14.23 -6.14
C VAL A 134 -3.98 14.64 -5.55
N ARG A 135 -3.32 15.64 -6.14
CA ARG A 135 -2.08 16.22 -5.59
C ARG A 135 -2.27 16.75 -4.17
N GLN A 136 -3.38 17.43 -3.90
CA GLN A 136 -3.68 17.93 -2.55
C GLN A 136 -3.88 16.78 -1.55
N ARG A 137 -4.57 15.69 -1.95
CA ARG A 137 -4.73 14.49 -1.11
C ARG A 137 -3.39 13.84 -0.79
N ILE A 138 -2.51 13.65 -1.78
CA ILE A 138 -1.16 13.11 -1.55
C ILE A 138 -0.36 13.99 -0.60
N ASN A 139 -0.36 15.30 -0.80
CA ASN A 139 0.38 16.21 0.06
C ASN A 139 -0.09 16.13 1.53
N LEU A 140 -1.40 15.98 1.73
CA LEU A 140 -1.96 15.79 3.07
C LEU A 140 -1.58 14.43 3.65
N ALA A 141 -1.68 13.35 2.87
CA ALA A 141 -1.29 12.02 3.28
C ALA A 141 0.19 11.96 3.66
N ASP A 142 1.09 12.50 2.81
CA ASP A 142 2.53 12.55 3.09
C ASP A 142 2.84 13.38 4.35
N LYS A 143 2.16 14.52 4.55
CA LYS A 143 2.28 15.31 5.77
C LYS A 143 1.86 14.51 7.01
N THR A 144 0.75 13.79 6.95
CA THR A 144 0.23 12.97 8.04
C THR A 144 1.18 11.81 8.36
N ARG A 145 1.68 11.12 7.34
CA ARG A 145 2.63 10.00 7.47
C ARG A 145 3.95 10.49 8.08
N LEU A 146 4.52 11.58 7.57
CA LEU A 146 5.75 12.18 8.11
C LEU A 146 5.58 12.60 9.57
N ALA A 147 4.46 13.23 9.93
CA ALA A 147 4.18 13.60 11.31
C ALA A 147 4.11 12.37 12.24
N ALA A 148 3.50 11.28 11.80
CA ALA A 148 3.45 10.04 12.59
C ALA A 148 4.84 9.42 12.78
N VAL A 149 5.68 9.44 11.75
CA VAL A 149 7.06 8.93 11.85
C VAL A 149 7.92 9.85 12.74
N ALA A 150 7.79 11.18 12.64
CA ALA A 150 8.49 12.09 13.52
C ALA A 150 8.07 11.87 14.99
N HIS A 151 6.77 11.80 15.25
CA HIS A 151 6.26 11.52 16.60
C HIS A 151 6.74 10.16 17.16
N MET A 152 6.92 9.16 16.30
CA MET A 152 7.54 7.88 16.68
C MET A 152 8.94 8.09 17.25
N PHE A 153 9.79 8.91 16.63
CA PHE A 153 11.12 9.25 17.13
C PHE A 153 11.06 10.10 18.41
N GLU A 154 10.18 11.11 18.47
CA GLU A 154 10.03 11.96 19.66
C GLU A 154 9.67 11.15 20.92
N ARG A 155 8.78 10.17 20.80
CA ARG A 155 8.41 9.28 21.92
C ARG A 155 9.57 8.45 22.44
N HIS A 156 10.63 8.29 21.66
CA HIS A 156 11.87 7.61 22.05
C HIS A 156 13.00 8.57 22.43
N GLY A 157 12.67 9.83 22.78
CA GLY A 157 13.63 10.78 23.36
C GLY A 157 14.43 11.61 22.36
N PHE A 158 14.15 11.50 21.05
CA PHE A 158 14.77 12.37 20.05
C PHE A 158 14.19 13.78 20.12
N SER A 159 15.06 14.80 19.93
CA SER A 159 14.58 16.17 19.80
C SER A 159 13.63 16.33 18.62
N ALA A 160 12.72 17.29 18.64
CA ALA A 160 11.81 17.54 17.51
C ALA A 160 12.57 17.79 16.20
N TYR A 161 13.74 18.42 16.26
CA TYR A 161 14.62 18.65 15.11
C TYR A 161 15.17 17.33 14.53
N ASP A 162 15.76 16.48 15.38
CA ASP A 162 16.31 15.19 14.95
C ASP A 162 15.21 14.24 14.48
N ALA A 163 14.07 14.24 15.15
CA ALA A 163 12.91 13.44 14.79
C ALA A 163 12.37 13.78 13.39
N ASP A 164 12.23 15.07 13.04
CA ASP A 164 11.82 15.49 11.69
C ASP A 164 12.83 15.05 10.62
N ILE A 165 14.13 15.23 10.88
CA ILE A 165 15.18 14.81 9.94
C ILE A 165 15.16 13.30 9.73
N ARG A 166 15.13 12.50 10.80
CA ARG A 166 15.10 11.04 10.72
C ARG A 166 13.83 10.52 10.03
N ALA A 167 12.68 11.13 10.34
CA ALA A 167 11.43 10.83 9.68
C ALA A 167 11.51 11.03 8.16
N ARG A 168 12.09 12.13 7.72
CA ARG A 168 12.30 12.40 6.28
C ARG A 168 13.25 11.40 5.64
N ILE A 169 14.35 11.08 6.30
CA ILE A 169 15.34 10.13 5.78
C ILE A 169 14.68 8.76 5.56
N ILE A 170 14.04 8.19 6.58
CA ILE A 170 13.46 6.84 6.49
C ILE A 170 12.26 6.80 5.53
N TYR A 171 11.40 7.83 5.57
CA TYR A 171 10.19 7.88 4.75
C TYR A 171 10.51 8.08 3.26
N PHE A 172 11.35 9.06 2.92
CA PHE A 172 11.70 9.33 1.54
C PHE A 172 12.62 8.26 0.94
N MET A 173 13.50 7.65 1.75
CA MET A 173 14.25 6.46 1.33
C MET A 173 13.29 5.34 0.94
N GLN A 174 12.29 5.05 1.76
CA GLN A 174 11.32 3.99 1.49
C GLN A 174 10.48 4.28 0.23
N LEU A 175 10.04 5.53 0.04
CA LEU A 175 9.36 5.93 -1.19
C LEU A 175 10.28 5.83 -2.42
N GLY A 176 11.54 6.23 -2.30
CA GLY A 176 12.53 6.09 -3.36
C GLY A 176 12.76 4.64 -3.75
N TYR A 177 12.81 3.74 -2.78
CA TYR A 177 12.92 2.29 -3.01
C TYR A 177 11.78 1.74 -3.87
N HIS A 178 10.55 2.22 -3.63
CA HIS A 178 9.38 1.85 -4.43
C HIS A 178 9.39 2.53 -5.82
N ALA A 179 9.71 3.83 -5.87
CA ALA A 179 9.69 4.60 -7.10
C ALA A 179 10.77 4.13 -8.11
N MET A 180 11.88 3.60 -7.61
CA MET A 180 12.94 3.03 -8.43
C MET A 180 12.70 1.56 -8.78
N GLU A 181 11.60 0.98 -8.32
CA GLU A 181 11.26 -0.44 -8.52
C GLU A 181 12.42 -1.39 -8.17
N VAL A 182 13.11 -1.11 -7.05
CA VAL A 182 14.26 -1.90 -6.64
C VAL A 182 13.83 -3.33 -6.32
N HIS A 183 14.22 -4.26 -7.18
CA HIS A 183 13.94 -5.68 -7.02
C HIS A 183 15.14 -6.36 -6.37
N GLU A 184 15.07 -6.60 -5.08
CA GLU A 184 16.06 -7.36 -4.31
C GLU A 184 15.41 -8.56 -3.62
N PRO A 185 16.13 -9.70 -3.55
CA PRO A 185 15.70 -10.82 -2.71
C PRO A 185 15.50 -10.36 -1.25
N MET A 186 14.41 -10.79 -0.63
CA MET A 186 14.13 -10.41 0.77
C MET A 186 15.26 -10.83 1.72
N ALA A 187 15.94 -11.94 1.45
CA ALA A 187 17.08 -12.38 2.25
C ALA A 187 18.22 -11.34 2.26
N GLU A 188 18.52 -10.71 1.12
CA GLU A 188 19.54 -9.65 1.04
C GLU A 188 19.13 -8.39 1.78
N ARG A 189 17.85 -8.05 1.75
CA ARG A 189 17.30 -6.92 2.53
C ARG A 189 17.41 -7.18 4.02
N LEU A 190 17.09 -8.40 4.46
CA LEU A 190 17.19 -8.80 5.87
C LEU A 190 18.63 -8.84 6.36
N ASN A 191 19.60 -9.24 5.52
CA ASN A 191 21.03 -9.19 5.86
C ASN A 191 21.52 -7.77 6.16
N ARG A 192 20.85 -6.74 5.63
CA ARG A 192 21.18 -5.32 5.89
C ARG A 192 20.32 -4.68 7.00
N LEU A 193 19.38 -5.43 7.59
CA LEU A 193 18.41 -4.90 8.54
C LEU A 193 19.09 -4.19 9.72
N GLU A 194 20.08 -4.81 10.35
CA GLU A 194 20.83 -4.23 11.46
C GLU A 194 21.49 -2.90 11.07
N GLY A 195 22.15 -2.88 9.91
CA GLY A 195 22.80 -1.68 9.38
C GLY A 195 21.79 -0.55 9.08
N TYR A 196 20.64 -0.90 8.52
CA TYR A 196 19.56 0.07 8.28
C TYR A 196 18.99 0.63 9.59
N LEU A 197 18.67 -0.24 10.56
CA LEU A 197 18.17 0.21 11.86
C LEU A 197 19.16 1.16 12.54
N ARG A 198 20.44 0.79 12.61
CA ARG A 198 21.47 1.66 13.15
C ARG A 198 21.62 2.97 12.38
N GLY A 199 21.57 2.92 11.05
CA GLY A 199 21.66 4.11 10.20
C GLY A 199 20.51 5.10 10.42
N PHE A 200 19.29 4.62 10.60
CA PHE A 200 18.10 5.47 10.80
C PHE A 200 17.96 5.95 12.25
N THR A 201 18.27 5.10 13.21
CA THR A 201 18.06 5.42 14.63
C THR A 201 19.31 6.03 15.30
N GLY A 202 20.50 5.71 14.79
CA GLY A 202 21.76 6.04 15.45
C GLY A 202 22.10 5.12 16.62
N GLU A 203 21.28 4.10 16.89
CA GLU A 203 21.40 3.15 17.99
C GLU A 203 21.66 1.75 17.46
N GLN A 204 22.39 0.95 18.23
CA GLN A 204 22.58 -0.48 17.92
C GLN A 204 21.29 -1.22 18.29
N PRO A 205 20.65 -1.91 17.34
CA PRO A 205 19.44 -2.66 17.64
C PRO A 205 19.74 -3.92 18.45
N ASP A 206 18.81 -4.28 19.33
CA ASP A 206 18.87 -5.54 20.06
C ASP A 206 18.66 -6.73 19.11
N THR A 207 19.36 -7.84 19.38
CA THR A 207 19.23 -9.08 18.61
C THR A 207 17.78 -9.59 18.59
N GLU A 208 17.06 -9.49 19.73
CA GLU A 208 15.63 -9.87 19.84
C GLU A 208 14.75 -9.12 18.83
N VAL A 209 15.01 -7.83 18.59
CA VAL A 209 14.25 -7.00 17.62
C VAL A 209 14.48 -7.52 16.21
N ILE A 210 15.73 -7.82 15.86
CA ILE A 210 16.12 -8.34 14.54
C ILE A 210 15.46 -9.69 14.30
N GLU A 211 15.59 -10.63 15.25
CA GLU A 211 15.01 -11.98 15.16
C GLU A 211 13.48 -11.93 15.03
N THR A 212 12.82 -11.09 15.84
CA THR A 212 11.36 -10.88 15.78
C THR A 212 10.91 -10.36 14.42
N PHE A 213 11.67 -9.43 13.83
CA PHE A 213 11.33 -8.90 12.52
C PHE A 213 11.55 -9.95 11.41
N ILE A 214 12.63 -10.72 11.47
CA ILE A 214 12.90 -11.82 10.52
C ILE A 214 11.79 -12.89 10.61
N ALA A 215 11.37 -13.26 11.82
CA ALA A 215 10.26 -14.21 12.03
C ALA A 215 8.95 -13.69 11.41
N PHE A 216 8.62 -12.41 11.60
CA PHE A 216 7.46 -11.77 10.97
C PHE A 216 7.54 -11.86 9.43
N VAL A 217 8.66 -11.51 8.82
CA VAL A 217 8.82 -11.57 7.36
C VAL A 217 8.69 -13.01 6.85
N SER A 218 9.18 -13.99 7.61
CA SER A 218 9.08 -15.40 7.25
C SER A 218 7.64 -15.91 7.30
N SER A 219 6.83 -15.41 8.25
CA SER A 219 5.42 -15.78 8.37
C SER A 219 4.57 -15.32 7.18
N LEU A 220 4.90 -14.18 6.55
CA LEU A 220 4.18 -13.68 5.37
C LEU A 220 4.39 -14.52 4.10
N LYS A 221 5.45 -15.34 4.03
CA LYS A 221 5.74 -16.20 2.86
C LYS A 221 4.94 -17.49 2.88
N THR A 222 4.29 -17.80 3.98
CA THR A 222 3.59 -19.08 4.19
C THR A 222 2.09 -18.96 3.91
N THR A 223 1.58 -17.76 3.61
CA THR A 223 0.17 -17.48 3.31
C THR A 223 0.01 -17.13 1.83
#